data_9cfe23e1ddb3e80878c2ce2f0df8b47c
#
_entry.id   9cfe23e1ddb3e80878c2ce2f0df8b47c
#
_cell.length_a   1.000
_cell.length_b   1.000
_cell.length_c   1.000
_cell.angle_alpha   90.00
_cell.angle_beta   90.00
_cell.angle_gamma   90.00
#
_symmetry.space_group_name_H-M   'P 1'
#
loop_
_entity.id
_entity.type
_entity.pdbx_description
1 polymer ?
#
loop_
_entity_poly.entity_id
_entity_poly.type
_entity_poly.pdbx_seq_one_letter_code
_entity_poly.pdbx_strand_id
1 'polypeptide(L)'
;MSERVVRPVGRGFLFLDSHPAGCARVVREMAAEVEPRTPARRTALVIGSSSGYGLATTIAGLARYGVDGIGVSFEKAPTARRTATAGWYRTAETAALAAELGRSWSFVNADAFADTTKDEVLDLVAEQLGGIDHLIYSVAAPRRVDPRNGETYQSALKTIGAPYTTKSLAFEDGEPVLQEVGIDVATEDEIAQTVKVMGGEDWGRWITALQERDLLKPGFSTVALTYIGSELTGPIYRQGSIGAAKADLEQSALKLAADGVTAMTSVNGAAVTQASSAIPGIGLYVSILHKVSGLQTPVEQSIALWDQLTGESPLDLDDEGRIRLDRWELTDDVQSAVRTQWESATPTTIGEVADTAWFFSEVRRLYGFDVPGVDYEAETEVDVEWPNR
;
A
#
# COMPACT_ATOMS: atom_id res chain seq x y z
N MET A 1 -0.07 20.20 -23.95
CA MET A 1 -1.18 19.28 -23.58
C MET A 1 -1.23 18.19 -24.64
N SER A 2 -0.99 16.95 -24.26
CA SER A 2 -1.13 15.83 -25.19
C SER A 2 -2.37 15.03 -24.77
N GLU A 3 -3.46 15.24 -25.48
CA GLU A 3 -4.67 14.43 -25.34
C GLU A 3 -4.56 13.22 -26.27
N ARG A 4 -4.93 12.07 -25.77
CA ARG A 4 -5.02 10.83 -26.57
C ARG A 4 -5.94 9.80 -25.93
N VAL A 5 -6.43 8.88 -26.73
CA VAL A 5 -7.10 7.68 -26.23
C VAL A 5 -6.07 6.78 -25.56
N VAL A 6 -6.29 6.41 -24.30
CA VAL A 6 -5.40 5.55 -23.53
C VAL A 6 -6.02 4.16 -23.42
N ARG A 7 -5.30 3.16 -23.93
CA ARG A 7 -5.72 1.75 -23.91
C ARG A 7 -4.89 0.95 -22.89
N PRO A 8 -5.45 -0.09 -22.27
CA PRO A 8 -4.68 -0.98 -21.41
C PRO A 8 -3.68 -1.76 -22.27
N VAL A 9 -2.40 -1.46 -22.09
CA VAL A 9 -1.29 -2.19 -22.72
C VAL A 9 -0.49 -2.88 -21.63
N GLY A 10 -0.52 -4.21 -21.60
CA GLY A 10 0.16 -4.97 -20.57
C GLY A 10 0.12 -6.47 -20.82
N ARG A 11 0.62 -7.23 -19.87
CA ARG A 11 0.57 -8.69 -19.86
C ARG A 11 0.29 -9.20 -18.46
N GLY A 12 -0.71 -10.07 -18.32
CA GLY A 12 -1.15 -10.58 -17.02
C GLY A 12 -1.60 -9.42 -16.10
N PHE A 13 -0.94 -9.28 -14.98
CA PHE A 13 -1.27 -8.25 -13.98
C PHE A 13 -0.48 -6.94 -14.12
N LEU A 14 0.43 -6.84 -15.10
CA LEU A 14 1.29 -5.66 -15.29
C LEU A 14 0.85 -4.87 -16.51
N PHE A 15 0.48 -3.62 -16.28
CA PHE A 15 0.16 -2.66 -17.32
C PHE A 15 1.25 -1.59 -17.42
N LEU A 16 1.51 -1.17 -18.63
CA LEU A 16 2.58 -0.22 -18.97
C LEU A 16 2.09 1.23 -18.96
N ASP A 17 0.79 1.42 -19.18
CA ASP A 17 0.12 2.70 -19.21
C ASP A 17 -0.98 2.72 -18.13
N SER A 18 -1.29 3.91 -17.63
CA SER A 18 -2.37 4.14 -16.67
C SER A 18 -3.34 5.18 -17.25
N HIS A 19 -4.63 5.02 -16.99
CA HIS A 19 -5.66 5.93 -17.50
C HIS A 19 -5.85 7.11 -16.53
N PRO A 20 -5.52 8.37 -16.94
CA PRO A 20 -5.57 9.53 -16.06
C PRO A 20 -6.93 9.73 -15.40
N ALA A 21 -8.00 9.84 -16.21
CA ALA A 21 -9.36 10.04 -15.71
C ALA A 21 -9.85 8.87 -14.83
N GLY A 22 -9.46 7.63 -15.15
CA GLY A 22 -9.79 6.47 -14.33
C GLY A 22 -9.08 6.50 -12.98
N CYS A 23 -7.79 6.86 -12.96
CA CYS A 23 -7.04 7.01 -11.70
C CYS A 23 -7.63 8.12 -10.82
N ALA A 24 -8.02 9.27 -11.41
CA ALA A 24 -8.70 10.35 -10.72
C ALA A 24 -10.06 9.88 -10.15
N ARG A 25 -10.85 9.16 -10.95
CA ARG A 25 -12.14 8.62 -10.52
C ARG A 25 -12.02 7.68 -9.33
N VAL A 26 -10.98 6.82 -9.29
CA VAL A 26 -10.71 5.94 -8.14
C VAL A 26 -10.53 6.75 -6.86
N VAL A 27 -9.78 7.86 -6.89
CA VAL A 27 -9.61 8.73 -5.70
C VAL A 27 -10.95 9.30 -5.23
N ARG A 28 -11.81 9.73 -6.16
CA ARG A 28 -13.16 10.26 -5.84
C ARG A 28 -14.07 9.18 -5.25
N GLU A 29 -14.01 7.97 -5.75
CA GLU A 29 -14.77 6.86 -5.20
C GLU A 29 -14.30 6.50 -3.80
N MET A 30 -12.99 6.41 -3.57
CA MET A 30 -12.42 6.22 -2.24
C MET A 30 -12.85 7.33 -1.26
N ALA A 31 -12.86 8.57 -1.69
CA ALA A 31 -13.32 9.69 -0.86
C ALA A 31 -14.82 9.63 -0.57
N ALA A 32 -15.63 9.13 -1.49
CA ALA A 32 -17.07 8.97 -1.32
C ALA A 32 -17.46 7.86 -0.31
N GLU A 33 -16.55 6.91 -0.02
CA GLU A 33 -16.71 5.92 1.06
C GLU A 33 -16.56 6.53 2.46
N VAL A 34 -15.98 7.74 2.55
CA VAL A 34 -15.60 8.34 3.83
C VAL A 34 -16.69 9.28 4.34
N GLU A 35 -17.28 8.96 5.49
CA GLU A 35 -18.15 9.87 6.21
C GLU A 35 -17.32 10.92 6.98
N PRO A 36 -17.49 12.22 6.70
CA PRO A 36 -16.76 13.28 7.40
C PRO A 36 -17.07 13.32 8.92
N ARG A 37 -16.06 13.62 9.71
CA ARG A 37 -16.17 13.92 11.15
C ARG A 37 -15.76 15.36 11.43
N THR A 38 -15.89 15.79 12.65
CA THR A 38 -15.39 17.10 13.08
C THR A 38 -13.87 17.14 12.91
N PRO A 39 -13.31 18.13 12.20
CA PRO A 39 -11.87 18.22 11.99
C PRO A 39 -11.07 18.25 13.29
N ALA A 40 -10.11 17.38 13.44
CA ALA A 40 -9.31 17.23 14.65
C ALA A 40 -8.05 18.11 14.67
N ARG A 41 -7.81 18.96 13.66
CA ARG A 41 -6.57 19.76 13.48
C ARG A 41 -5.30 18.94 13.67
N ARG A 42 -5.28 17.74 13.12
CA ARG A 42 -4.12 16.86 13.14
C ARG A 42 -3.26 17.07 11.90
N THR A 43 -1.99 16.78 12.05
CA THR A 43 -1.03 16.83 10.95
C THR A 43 -0.37 15.47 10.77
N ALA A 44 -0.13 15.09 9.51
CA ALA A 44 0.46 13.79 9.21
C ALA A 44 1.54 13.86 8.14
N LEU A 45 2.51 12.97 8.25
CA LEU A 45 3.46 12.63 7.20
C LEU A 45 3.16 11.19 6.75
N VAL A 46 2.87 11.00 5.45
CA VAL A 46 2.60 9.68 4.87
C VAL A 46 3.68 9.31 3.87
N ILE A 47 4.50 8.32 4.21
CA ILE A 47 5.54 7.79 3.33
C ILE A 47 4.96 6.64 2.53
N GLY A 48 4.89 6.78 1.19
CA GLY A 48 4.21 5.85 0.28
C GLY A 48 2.75 6.21 0.03
N SER A 49 2.43 7.50 -0.18
CA SER A 49 1.07 8.07 -0.22
C SER A 49 0.30 7.91 -1.53
N SER A 50 0.92 7.40 -2.62
CA SER A 50 0.35 7.43 -3.98
C SER A 50 -0.52 6.23 -4.35
N SER A 51 -0.46 5.14 -3.58
CA SER A 51 -1.17 3.90 -3.92
C SER A 51 -1.45 3.02 -2.70
N GLY A 52 -2.30 2.00 -2.89
CA GLY A 52 -2.62 1.00 -1.86
C GLY A 52 -3.09 1.62 -0.55
N TYR A 53 -2.62 1.06 0.56
CA TYR A 53 -3.01 1.51 1.90
C TYR A 53 -2.51 2.92 2.23
N GLY A 54 -1.33 3.34 1.71
CA GLY A 54 -0.83 4.69 1.95
C GLY A 54 -1.74 5.76 1.34
N LEU A 55 -2.24 5.54 0.12
CA LEU A 55 -3.24 6.41 -0.51
C LEU A 55 -4.56 6.38 0.28
N ALA A 56 -5.05 5.19 0.64
CA ALA A 56 -6.29 5.04 1.39
C ALA A 56 -6.22 5.77 2.74
N THR A 57 -5.09 5.64 3.44
CA THR A 57 -4.86 6.32 4.72
C THR A 57 -4.78 7.84 4.53
N THR A 58 -4.18 8.32 3.45
CA THR A 58 -4.15 9.75 3.10
C THR A 58 -5.58 10.27 2.88
N ILE A 59 -6.37 9.59 2.04
CA ILE A 59 -7.75 10.00 1.74
C ILE A 59 -8.65 9.91 2.98
N ALA A 60 -8.56 8.84 3.77
CA ALA A 60 -9.35 8.68 4.99
C ALA A 60 -9.02 9.78 6.02
N GLY A 61 -7.74 10.08 6.27
CA GLY A 61 -7.34 11.15 7.17
C GLY A 61 -7.81 12.52 6.71
N LEU A 62 -7.63 12.80 5.42
CA LEU A 62 -8.06 14.04 4.77
C LEU A 62 -9.57 14.24 4.83
N ALA A 63 -10.35 13.26 4.33
CA ALA A 63 -11.80 13.42 4.15
C ALA A 63 -12.59 13.22 5.45
N ARG A 64 -12.13 12.35 6.37
CA ARG A 64 -12.82 12.06 7.62
C ARG A 64 -12.52 13.08 8.72
N TYR A 65 -11.23 13.38 8.93
CA TYR A 65 -10.76 14.18 10.06
C TYR A 65 -10.22 15.55 9.68
N GLY A 66 -10.16 15.86 8.38
CA GLY A 66 -9.57 17.11 7.91
C GLY A 66 -8.10 17.24 8.30
N VAL A 67 -7.35 16.15 8.21
CA VAL A 67 -5.91 16.14 8.48
C VAL A 67 -5.19 16.97 7.43
N ASP A 68 -4.30 17.84 7.87
CA ASP A 68 -3.31 18.50 6.98
C ASP A 68 -2.04 17.67 6.93
N GLY A 69 -1.31 17.67 5.80
CA GLY A 69 -0.19 16.74 5.74
C GLY A 69 0.77 16.88 4.57
N ILE A 70 1.73 15.99 4.58
CA ILE A 70 2.70 15.81 3.50
C ILE A 70 2.71 14.34 3.09
N GLY A 71 2.59 14.09 1.78
CA GLY A 71 2.71 12.77 1.19
C GLY A 71 4.05 12.63 0.44
N VAL A 72 4.73 11.51 0.61
CA VAL A 72 5.95 11.17 -0.14
C VAL A 72 5.70 9.96 -0.98
N SER A 73 6.08 10.02 -2.26
CA SER A 73 5.97 8.90 -3.19
C SER A 73 7.04 8.99 -4.27
N PHE A 74 7.22 7.91 -5.03
CA PHE A 74 8.21 7.86 -6.09
C PHE A 74 7.59 7.35 -7.38
N GLU A 75 7.04 8.27 -8.16
CA GLU A 75 6.27 8.02 -9.36
C GLU A 75 6.99 8.51 -10.63
N LYS A 76 6.67 7.91 -11.75
CA LYS A 76 7.24 8.32 -13.04
C LYS A 76 6.30 9.30 -13.73
N ALA A 77 6.87 10.43 -14.15
CA ALA A 77 6.18 11.42 -14.96
C ALA A 77 5.77 10.87 -16.34
N PRO A 78 4.76 11.46 -17.00
CA PRO A 78 4.41 11.11 -18.37
C PRO A 78 5.55 11.43 -19.33
N THR A 79 5.58 10.72 -20.44
CA THR A 79 6.51 10.95 -21.54
C THR A 79 5.75 11.00 -22.86
N ALA A 80 6.41 11.40 -23.94
CA ALA A 80 5.79 11.40 -25.26
C ALA A 80 5.20 10.03 -25.71
N ARG A 81 5.70 8.91 -25.11
CA ARG A 81 5.29 7.54 -25.48
C ARG A 81 4.47 6.83 -24.43
N ARG A 82 4.52 7.25 -23.18
CA ARG A 82 3.92 6.58 -22.03
C ARG A 82 3.15 7.57 -21.18
N THR A 83 2.06 7.11 -20.61
CA THR A 83 1.39 7.83 -19.54
C THR A 83 2.27 7.84 -18.29
N ALA A 84 1.97 8.71 -17.33
CA ALA A 84 2.55 8.60 -16.00
C ALA A 84 2.15 7.28 -15.34
N THR A 85 2.82 6.91 -14.27
CA THR A 85 2.37 5.83 -13.38
C THR A 85 1.04 6.20 -12.71
N ALA A 86 0.26 5.21 -12.33
CA ALA A 86 -1.08 5.42 -11.76
C ALA A 86 -1.05 6.31 -10.50
N GLY A 87 -0.03 6.14 -9.66
CA GLY A 87 0.15 6.94 -8.45
C GLY A 87 0.38 8.42 -8.72
N TRP A 88 0.98 8.77 -9.86
CA TRP A 88 1.11 10.17 -10.30
C TRP A 88 -0.26 10.85 -10.44
N TYR A 89 -1.16 10.24 -11.21
CA TYR A 89 -2.50 10.78 -11.45
C TYR A 89 -3.37 10.78 -10.19
N ARG A 90 -3.24 9.75 -9.35
CA ARG A 90 -3.95 9.69 -8.06
C ARG A 90 -3.47 10.78 -7.11
N THR A 91 -2.17 11.06 -7.09
CA THR A 91 -1.62 12.14 -6.25
C THR A 91 -2.12 13.50 -6.71
N ALA A 92 -2.17 13.76 -8.03
CA ALA A 92 -2.73 14.99 -8.57
C ALA A 92 -4.19 15.18 -8.16
N GLU A 93 -5.00 14.12 -8.25
CA GLU A 93 -6.41 14.16 -7.84
C GLU A 93 -6.59 14.28 -6.31
N THR A 94 -5.72 13.65 -5.53
CA THR A 94 -5.74 13.78 -4.06
C THR A 94 -5.42 15.22 -3.64
N ALA A 95 -4.51 15.90 -4.34
CA ALA A 95 -4.23 17.30 -4.10
C ALA A 95 -5.44 18.20 -4.46
N ALA A 96 -6.13 17.92 -5.56
CA ALA A 96 -7.36 18.62 -5.93
C ALA A 96 -8.46 18.42 -4.87
N LEU A 97 -8.65 17.18 -4.41
CA LEU A 97 -9.57 16.85 -3.31
C LEU A 97 -9.22 17.61 -2.02
N ALA A 98 -7.93 17.67 -1.66
CA ALA A 98 -7.49 18.42 -0.47
C ALA A 98 -7.83 19.91 -0.58
N ALA A 99 -7.59 20.52 -1.74
CA ALA A 99 -7.93 21.92 -1.98
C ALA A 99 -9.45 22.18 -1.90
N GLU A 100 -10.28 21.29 -2.47
CA GLU A 100 -11.75 21.37 -2.38
C GLU A 100 -12.26 21.29 -0.93
N LEU A 101 -11.61 20.46 -0.11
CA LEU A 101 -11.92 20.30 1.31
C LEU A 101 -11.30 21.42 2.18
N GLY A 102 -10.57 22.35 1.60
CA GLY A 102 -9.88 23.43 2.30
C GLY A 102 -8.77 22.93 3.24
N ARG A 103 -8.06 21.86 2.83
CA ARG A 103 -6.96 21.26 3.59
C ARG A 103 -5.62 21.52 2.92
N SER A 104 -4.57 21.60 3.74
CA SER A 104 -3.21 21.77 3.27
C SER A 104 -2.55 20.40 3.13
N TRP A 105 -2.33 19.97 1.88
CA TRP A 105 -1.55 18.77 1.57
C TRP A 105 -0.52 19.08 0.49
N SER A 106 0.73 18.80 0.79
CA SER A 106 1.84 18.87 -0.17
C SER A 106 2.32 17.47 -0.52
N PHE A 107 2.80 17.28 -1.74
CA PHE A 107 3.26 15.99 -2.21
C PHE A 107 4.67 16.08 -2.77
N VAL A 108 5.58 15.25 -2.24
CA VAL A 108 6.98 15.16 -2.69
C VAL A 108 7.13 13.89 -3.52
N ASN A 109 7.61 14.06 -4.76
CA ASN A 109 7.93 12.94 -5.64
C ASN A 109 9.42 12.66 -5.64
N ALA A 110 9.88 11.84 -4.71
CA ALA A 110 11.29 11.51 -4.55
C ALA A 110 11.48 10.15 -3.86
N ASP A 111 12.69 9.59 -3.96
CA ASP A 111 13.05 8.36 -3.27
C ASP A 111 13.05 8.57 -1.75
N ALA A 112 12.10 7.97 -1.05
CA ALA A 112 11.94 8.08 0.40
C ALA A 112 13.15 7.57 1.20
N PHE A 113 13.98 6.73 0.61
CA PHE A 113 15.20 6.22 1.26
C PHE A 113 16.35 7.24 1.28
N ALA A 114 16.35 8.21 0.36
CA ALA A 114 17.42 9.20 0.25
C ALA A 114 17.39 10.21 1.42
N ASP A 115 18.57 10.58 1.93
CA ASP A 115 18.70 11.58 2.98
C ASP A 115 18.25 12.97 2.50
N THR A 116 18.57 13.31 1.25
CA THR A 116 18.14 14.58 0.63
C THR A 116 16.62 14.70 0.56
N THR A 117 15.90 13.59 0.36
CA THR A 117 14.42 13.58 0.40
C THR A 117 13.93 13.81 1.83
N LYS A 118 14.57 13.20 2.83
CA LYS A 118 14.24 13.44 4.24
C LYS A 118 14.43 14.92 4.59
N ASP A 119 15.56 15.50 4.24
CA ASP A 119 15.84 16.92 4.49
C ASP A 119 14.80 17.84 3.88
N GLU A 120 14.47 17.63 2.60
CA GLU A 120 13.44 18.40 1.89
C GLU A 120 12.06 18.29 2.55
N VAL A 121 11.64 17.07 2.90
CA VAL A 121 10.34 16.82 3.54
C VAL A 121 10.29 17.44 4.94
N LEU A 122 11.37 17.36 5.69
CA LEU A 122 11.46 17.96 7.02
C LEU A 122 11.41 19.49 7.00
N ASP A 123 12.00 20.13 5.97
CA ASP A 123 11.84 21.56 5.74
C ASP A 123 10.36 21.91 5.50
N LEU A 124 9.67 21.16 4.65
CA LEU A 124 8.23 21.35 4.41
C LEU A 124 7.39 21.11 5.67
N VAL A 125 7.70 20.09 6.48
CA VAL A 125 7.02 19.83 7.76
C VAL A 125 7.17 21.03 8.69
N ALA A 126 8.39 21.59 8.80
CA ALA A 126 8.65 22.75 9.62
C ALA A 126 7.88 23.99 9.14
N GLU A 127 7.94 24.27 7.85
CA GLU A 127 7.34 25.47 7.24
C GLU A 127 5.81 25.44 7.21
N GLN A 128 5.21 24.31 6.83
CA GLN A 128 3.78 24.22 6.56
C GLN A 128 2.98 23.70 7.74
N LEU A 129 3.54 22.79 8.56
CA LEU A 129 2.82 22.08 9.62
C LEU A 129 3.29 22.43 11.04
N GLY A 130 4.52 22.99 11.17
CA GLY A 130 5.16 23.28 12.45
C GLY A 130 5.42 22.01 13.28
N GLY A 131 5.46 20.84 12.65
CA GLY A 131 5.58 19.52 13.24
C GLY A 131 4.41 18.61 12.89
N ILE A 132 4.48 17.34 13.26
CA ILE A 132 3.47 16.32 12.92
C ILE A 132 2.93 15.60 14.17
N ASP A 133 1.66 15.23 14.11
CA ASP A 133 0.98 14.38 15.10
C ASP A 133 1.18 12.89 14.76
N HIS A 134 1.24 12.55 13.46
CA HIS A 134 1.32 11.16 13.02
C HIS A 134 2.30 10.99 11.86
N LEU A 135 3.08 9.90 11.89
CA LEU A 135 3.81 9.41 10.74
C LEU A 135 3.27 8.03 10.35
N ILE A 136 2.80 7.89 9.11
CA ILE A 136 2.37 6.62 8.53
C ILE A 136 3.42 6.15 7.54
N TYR A 137 4.00 4.97 7.79
CA TYR A 137 5.02 4.38 6.94
C TYR A 137 4.43 3.22 6.12
N SER A 138 4.26 3.43 4.81
CA SER A 138 3.61 2.52 3.87
C SER A 138 4.51 2.25 2.66
N VAL A 139 5.72 1.77 2.91
CA VAL A 139 6.69 1.50 1.84
C VAL A 139 6.72 0.01 1.49
N ALA A 140 6.51 -0.29 0.21
CA ALA A 140 6.78 -1.59 -0.40
C ALA A 140 7.61 -1.36 -1.66
N ALA A 141 8.88 -1.70 -1.61
CA ALA A 141 9.81 -1.45 -2.71
C ALA A 141 10.56 -2.73 -3.12
N PRO A 142 10.89 -2.89 -4.42
CA PRO A 142 11.71 -4.02 -4.87
C PRO A 142 13.20 -3.81 -4.58
N ARG A 143 13.62 -2.57 -4.34
CA ARG A 143 15.02 -2.22 -4.10
C ARG A 143 15.15 -0.94 -3.27
N ARG A 144 16.29 -0.81 -2.60
CA ARG A 144 16.70 0.39 -1.86
C ARG A 144 18.17 0.69 -2.14
N VAL A 145 18.50 1.97 -2.37
CA VAL A 145 19.89 2.45 -2.29
C VAL A 145 20.10 2.96 -0.87
N ASP A 146 21.07 2.39 -0.14
CA ASP A 146 21.39 2.88 1.20
C ASP A 146 22.20 4.17 1.09
N PRO A 147 21.70 5.31 1.55
CA PRO A 147 22.40 6.59 1.40
C PRO A 147 23.70 6.70 2.22
N ARG A 148 23.92 5.77 3.19
CA ARG A 148 25.13 5.79 4.02
C ARG A 148 26.35 5.19 3.33
N ASN A 149 26.16 4.22 2.44
CA ASN A 149 27.25 3.50 1.78
C ASN A 149 27.12 3.43 0.26
N GLY A 150 25.96 3.83 -0.31
CA GLY A 150 25.66 3.77 -1.74
C GLY A 150 25.36 2.36 -2.25
N GLU A 151 25.27 1.36 -1.40
CA GLU A 151 24.92 0.00 -1.80
C GLU A 151 23.46 -0.12 -2.19
N THR A 152 23.20 -0.93 -3.22
CA THR A 152 21.84 -1.24 -3.66
C THR A 152 21.43 -2.61 -3.16
N TYR A 153 20.39 -2.64 -2.33
CA TYR A 153 19.75 -3.86 -1.84
C TYR A 153 18.51 -4.20 -2.67
N GLN A 154 18.25 -5.49 -2.85
CA GLN A 154 17.10 -5.99 -3.59
C GLN A 154 16.28 -6.91 -2.70
N SER A 155 14.96 -6.76 -2.72
CA SER A 155 14.07 -7.69 -2.04
C SER A 155 13.82 -8.93 -2.88
N ALA A 156 13.73 -10.07 -2.21
CA ALA A 156 13.38 -11.36 -2.81
C ALA A 156 12.07 -11.90 -2.24
N LEU A 157 11.26 -12.52 -3.09
CA LEU A 157 10.02 -13.21 -2.74
C LEU A 157 10.27 -14.71 -2.76
N LYS A 158 10.88 -15.23 -1.70
CA LYS A 158 11.30 -16.62 -1.59
C LYS A 158 10.96 -17.19 -0.21
N THR A 159 10.90 -18.51 -0.12
CA THR A 159 10.71 -19.23 1.14
C THR A 159 12.00 -19.29 1.95
N ILE A 160 11.90 -19.64 3.23
CA ILE A 160 13.03 -19.93 4.11
C ILE A 160 12.96 -21.41 4.52
N GLY A 161 14.07 -22.13 4.43
CA GLY A 161 14.21 -23.52 4.86
C GLY A 161 13.93 -24.54 3.76
N ALA A 162 12.78 -24.53 3.10
CA ALA A 162 12.43 -25.49 2.05
C ALA A 162 11.74 -24.81 0.86
N PRO A 163 11.91 -25.33 -0.37
CA PRO A 163 11.15 -24.85 -1.52
C PRO A 163 9.66 -25.12 -1.32
N TYR A 164 8.83 -24.30 -1.93
CA TYR A 164 7.38 -24.38 -1.82
C TYR A 164 6.72 -24.33 -3.19
N THR A 165 5.68 -25.12 -3.38
CA THR A 165 4.85 -25.06 -4.59
C THR A 165 3.45 -24.62 -4.19
N THR A 166 2.89 -23.66 -4.91
CA THR A 166 1.55 -23.12 -4.65
C THR A 166 0.73 -22.99 -5.93
N LYS A 167 -0.59 -23.05 -5.78
CA LYS A 167 -1.51 -22.66 -6.85
C LYS A 167 -1.43 -21.15 -7.04
N SER A 168 -1.43 -20.71 -8.28
CA SER A 168 -1.38 -19.29 -8.63
C SER A 168 -2.37 -18.97 -9.75
N LEU A 169 -3.07 -17.86 -9.63
CA LEU A 169 -3.92 -17.32 -10.67
C LEU A 169 -3.07 -16.51 -11.66
N ALA A 170 -3.27 -16.74 -12.93
CA ALA A 170 -2.75 -15.95 -14.02
C ALA A 170 -3.88 -15.58 -14.98
N PHE A 171 -3.64 -14.63 -15.88
CA PHE A 171 -4.56 -14.30 -16.97
C PHE A 171 -3.82 -14.39 -18.30
N GLU A 172 -4.36 -15.20 -19.21
CA GLU A 172 -3.88 -15.37 -20.57
C GLU A 172 -5.02 -15.02 -21.52
N ASP A 173 -4.78 -14.07 -22.42
CA ASP A 173 -5.79 -13.56 -23.36
C ASP A 173 -7.13 -13.11 -22.74
N GLY A 174 -7.05 -12.64 -21.49
CA GLY A 174 -8.23 -12.18 -20.74
C GLY A 174 -8.97 -13.27 -19.94
N GLU A 175 -8.56 -14.53 -20.07
CA GLU A 175 -9.16 -15.66 -19.37
C GLU A 175 -8.33 -16.07 -18.14
N PRO A 176 -8.97 -16.46 -17.02
CA PRO A 176 -8.28 -16.91 -15.84
C PRO A 176 -7.64 -18.29 -16.07
N VAL A 177 -6.37 -18.38 -15.72
CA VAL A 177 -5.59 -19.63 -15.80
C VAL A 177 -5.05 -19.97 -14.42
N LEU A 178 -5.37 -21.18 -13.95
CA LEU A 178 -4.78 -21.74 -12.74
C LEU A 178 -3.51 -22.51 -13.09
N GLN A 179 -2.41 -22.15 -12.45
CA GLN A 179 -1.11 -22.79 -12.62
C GLN A 179 -0.47 -23.13 -11.27
N GLU A 180 0.44 -24.07 -11.27
CA GLU A 180 1.32 -24.33 -10.14
C GLU A 180 2.63 -23.55 -10.33
N VAL A 181 3.06 -22.85 -9.27
CA VAL A 181 4.29 -22.06 -9.26
C VAL A 181 5.21 -22.56 -8.16
N GLY A 182 6.42 -22.96 -8.54
CA GLY A 182 7.50 -23.28 -7.61
C GLY A 182 8.19 -22.02 -7.12
N ILE A 183 8.48 -21.96 -5.83
CA ILE A 183 9.16 -20.87 -5.16
C ILE A 183 10.42 -21.42 -4.50
N ASP A 184 11.56 -20.89 -4.91
CA ASP A 184 12.86 -21.33 -4.42
C ASP A 184 13.12 -20.84 -2.99
N VAL A 185 14.09 -21.48 -2.32
CA VAL A 185 14.59 -21.07 -1.02
C VAL A 185 15.48 -19.83 -1.18
N ALA A 186 15.27 -18.84 -0.31
CA ALA A 186 16.12 -17.68 -0.23
C ALA A 186 17.49 -18.04 0.36
N THR A 187 18.54 -17.46 -0.18
CA THR A 187 19.86 -17.46 0.47
C THR A 187 19.86 -16.53 1.67
N GLU A 188 20.82 -16.69 2.59
CA GLU A 188 20.99 -15.78 3.73
C GLU A 188 21.18 -14.33 3.29
N ASP A 189 21.90 -14.10 2.19
CA ASP A 189 22.11 -12.78 1.61
C ASP A 189 20.80 -12.18 1.05
N GLU A 190 19.98 -12.95 0.34
CA GLU A 190 18.67 -12.49 -0.15
C GLU A 190 17.72 -12.14 1.00
N ILE A 191 17.75 -12.89 2.11
CA ILE A 191 16.99 -12.58 3.33
C ILE A 191 17.49 -11.25 3.92
N ALA A 192 18.81 -11.10 4.10
CA ALA A 192 19.41 -9.90 4.66
C ALA A 192 19.12 -8.66 3.80
N GLN A 193 19.24 -8.75 2.49
CA GLN A 193 18.91 -7.67 1.57
C GLN A 193 17.40 -7.33 1.60
N THR A 194 16.52 -8.33 1.70
CA THR A 194 15.07 -8.10 1.83
C THR A 194 14.74 -7.32 3.11
N VAL A 195 15.39 -7.67 4.22
CA VAL A 195 15.28 -6.92 5.48
C VAL A 195 15.78 -5.48 5.32
N LYS A 196 16.89 -5.26 4.61
CA LYS A 196 17.41 -3.91 4.31
C LYS A 196 16.44 -3.06 3.50
N VAL A 197 15.66 -3.66 2.60
CA VAL A 197 14.70 -2.94 1.75
C VAL A 197 13.39 -2.67 2.48
N MET A 198 12.81 -3.68 3.15
CA MET A 198 11.44 -3.65 3.66
C MET A 198 11.31 -3.80 5.18
N GLY A 199 12.43 -3.88 5.90
CA GLY A 199 12.45 -3.86 7.37
C GLY A 199 12.27 -2.45 7.93
N GLY A 200 12.50 -2.31 9.24
CA GLY A 200 12.18 -1.07 9.96
C GLY A 200 13.32 -0.04 10.03
N GLU A 201 14.49 -0.32 9.44
CA GLU A 201 15.64 0.60 9.54
C GLU A 201 15.32 1.99 8.99
N ASP A 202 14.73 2.08 7.78
CA ASP A 202 14.43 3.39 7.18
C ASP A 202 13.30 4.11 7.92
N TRP A 203 12.29 3.39 8.41
CA TRP A 203 11.27 3.96 9.27
C TRP A 203 11.87 4.61 10.53
N GLY A 204 12.80 3.91 11.20
CA GLY A 204 13.54 4.47 12.33
C GLY A 204 14.34 5.72 11.96
N ARG A 205 14.94 5.77 10.76
CA ARG A 205 15.67 6.96 10.27
C ARG A 205 14.76 8.18 10.07
N TRP A 206 13.54 7.99 9.57
CA TRP A 206 12.55 9.07 9.49
C TRP A 206 12.22 9.63 10.89
N ILE A 207 12.01 8.75 11.87
CA ILE A 207 11.72 9.17 13.25
C ILE A 207 12.90 9.92 13.86
N THR A 208 14.13 9.41 13.71
CA THR A 208 15.33 10.09 14.20
C THR A 208 15.49 11.48 13.58
N ALA A 209 15.31 11.59 12.27
CA ALA A 209 15.44 12.87 11.58
C ALA A 209 14.39 13.91 12.02
N LEU A 210 13.15 13.46 12.28
CA LEU A 210 12.08 14.29 12.86
C LEU A 210 12.40 14.74 14.30
N GLN A 211 12.94 13.84 15.12
CA GLN A 211 13.35 14.15 16.51
C GLN A 211 14.49 15.18 16.55
N GLU A 212 15.51 15.01 15.69
CA GLU A 212 16.66 15.92 15.62
C GLU A 212 16.29 17.36 15.26
N ARG A 213 15.11 17.55 14.63
CA ARG A 213 14.57 18.87 14.24
C ARG A 213 13.42 19.36 15.14
N ASP A 214 13.12 18.66 16.23
CA ASP A 214 12.00 18.99 17.13
C ASP A 214 10.62 19.06 16.41
N LEU A 215 10.40 18.18 15.42
CA LEU A 215 9.18 18.18 14.60
C LEU A 215 8.12 17.18 15.05
N LEU A 216 8.35 16.47 16.15
CA LEU A 216 7.33 15.61 16.77
C LEU A 216 6.48 16.41 17.75
N LYS A 217 5.17 16.51 17.48
CA LYS A 217 4.23 17.18 18.40
C LYS A 217 3.98 16.35 19.66
N PRO A 218 3.55 16.99 20.76
CA PRO A 218 3.12 16.26 21.95
C PRO A 218 2.03 15.24 21.65
N GLY A 219 2.22 13.99 22.06
CA GLY A 219 1.32 12.88 21.73
C GLY A 219 1.51 12.28 20.35
N PHE A 220 2.65 12.57 19.70
CA PHE A 220 3.03 11.96 18.42
C PHE A 220 2.93 10.43 18.46
N SER A 221 2.42 9.86 17.38
CA SER A 221 2.45 8.42 17.15
C SER A 221 2.88 8.07 15.74
N THR A 222 3.44 6.89 15.56
CA THR A 222 3.83 6.40 14.24
C THR A 222 3.39 4.97 14.02
N VAL A 223 2.99 4.68 12.79
CA VAL A 223 2.50 3.36 12.39
C VAL A 223 3.14 2.93 11.09
N ALA A 224 3.73 1.74 11.07
CA ALA A 224 4.17 1.09 9.84
C ALA A 224 3.12 0.07 9.40
N LEU A 225 2.65 0.19 8.15
CA LEU A 225 1.64 -0.69 7.59
C LEU A 225 2.26 -2.02 7.14
N THR A 226 1.61 -3.12 7.48
CA THR A 226 2.09 -4.46 7.18
C THR A 226 0.93 -5.40 6.83
N TYR A 227 1.29 -6.61 6.38
CA TYR A 227 0.35 -7.70 6.12
C TYR A 227 1.00 -9.01 6.61
N ILE A 228 0.22 -9.86 7.26
CA ILE A 228 0.70 -11.17 7.75
C ILE A 228 0.22 -12.29 6.83
N GLY A 229 -1.03 -12.22 6.38
CA GLY A 229 -1.68 -13.24 5.57
C GLY A 229 -2.21 -14.43 6.39
N SER A 230 -2.75 -15.40 5.67
CA SER A 230 -3.30 -16.65 6.22
C SER A 230 -2.28 -17.79 6.21
N GLU A 231 -2.67 -18.97 6.72
CA GLU A 231 -1.84 -20.18 6.61
C GLU A 231 -1.53 -20.57 5.15
N LEU A 232 -2.46 -20.35 4.22
CA LEU A 232 -2.28 -20.66 2.80
C LEU A 232 -1.19 -19.80 2.14
N THR A 233 -1.00 -18.58 2.61
CA THR A 233 0.01 -17.64 2.12
C THR A 233 1.24 -17.57 3.02
N GLY A 234 1.17 -18.18 4.20
CA GLY A 234 2.17 -18.16 5.25
C GLY A 234 3.59 -18.51 4.80
N PRO A 235 3.82 -19.56 3.99
CA PRO A 235 5.16 -19.92 3.52
C PRO A 235 5.88 -18.79 2.78
N ILE A 236 5.16 -17.91 2.09
CA ILE A 236 5.71 -16.76 1.36
C ILE A 236 5.73 -15.51 2.25
N TYR A 237 4.64 -15.24 2.95
CA TYR A 237 4.51 -14.01 3.75
C TYR A 237 5.17 -14.10 5.12
N ARG A 238 4.66 -14.95 6.02
CA ARG A 238 5.15 -14.95 7.42
C ARG A 238 6.44 -15.75 7.60
N GLN A 239 6.61 -16.80 6.82
CA GLN A 239 7.72 -17.75 6.92
C GLN A 239 8.77 -17.57 5.81
N GLY A 240 8.57 -16.63 4.90
CA GLY A 240 9.49 -16.32 3.80
C GLY A 240 10.38 -15.11 4.06
N SER A 241 11.14 -14.72 3.06
CA SER A 241 12.05 -13.56 3.10
C SER A 241 11.33 -12.24 3.44
N ILE A 242 10.10 -12.05 2.92
CA ILE A 242 9.25 -10.91 3.32
C ILE A 242 8.87 -10.99 4.80
N GLY A 243 8.58 -12.19 5.31
CA GLY A 243 8.27 -12.40 6.72
C GLY A 243 9.41 -11.98 7.64
N ALA A 244 10.66 -12.26 7.25
CA ALA A 244 11.84 -11.80 7.98
C ALA A 244 11.90 -10.26 8.02
N ALA A 245 11.62 -9.57 6.90
CA ALA A 245 11.56 -8.12 6.87
C ALA A 245 10.41 -7.56 7.72
N LYS A 246 9.25 -8.22 7.76
CA LYS A 246 8.12 -7.81 8.61
C LYS A 246 8.41 -8.03 10.09
N ALA A 247 9.12 -9.10 10.43
CA ALA A 247 9.59 -9.32 11.81
C ALA A 247 10.59 -8.23 12.26
N ASP A 248 11.49 -7.78 11.37
CA ASP A 248 12.39 -6.65 11.65
C ASP A 248 11.63 -5.33 11.82
N LEU A 249 10.58 -5.11 11.01
CA LEU A 249 9.69 -3.95 11.15
C LEU A 249 8.97 -3.94 12.51
N GLU A 250 8.44 -5.09 12.95
CA GLU A 250 7.80 -5.27 14.26
C GLU A 250 8.81 -5.05 15.39
N GLN A 251 10.03 -5.58 15.28
CA GLN A 251 11.10 -5.33 16.25
C GLN A 251 11.52 -3.85 16.30
N SER A 252 11.45 -3.16 15.17
CA SER A 252 11.76 -1.72 15.11
C SER A 252 10.69 -0.90 15.83
N ALA A 253 9.41 -1.29 15.76
CA ALA A 253 8.35 -0.68 16.57
C ALA A 253 8.64 -0.79 18.07
N LEU A 254 9.04 -1.99 18.54
CA LEU A 254 9.37 -2.21 19.94
C LEU A 254 10.59 -1.40 20.39
N LYS A 255 11.61 -1.26 19.54
CA LYS A 255 12.79 -0.41 19.84
C LYS A 255 12.38 1.06 19.96
N LEU A 256 11.64 1.58 19.00
CA LEU A 256 11.13 2.96 19.04
C LEU A 256 10.27 3.20 20.28
N ALA A 257 9.43 2.23 20.66
CA ALA A 257 8.63 2.32 21.87
C ALA A 257 9.49 2.34 23.16
N ALA A 258 10.56 1.56 23.19
CA ALA A 258 11.53 1.60 24.31
C ALA A 258 12.26 2.94 24.42
N ASP A 259 12.45 3.64 23.28
CA ASP A 259 13.01 5.00 23.22
C ASP A 259 11.96 6.11 23.47
N GLY A 260 10.75 5.74 23.89
CA GLY A 260 9.69 6.67 24.28
C GLY A 260 8.82 7.19 23.14
N VAL A 261 8.90 6.61 21.95
CA VAL A 261 8.05 6.92 20.82
C VAL A 261 6.83 6.01 20.81
N THR A 262 5.63 6.54 20.68
CA THR A 262 4.44 5.70 20.44
C THR A 262 4.50 5.13 19.02
N ALA A 263 5.06 3.94 18.90
CA ALA A 263 5.31 3.27 17.61
C ALA A 263 4.65 1.89 17.57
N MET A 264 3.94 1.60 16.50
CA MET A 264 3.19 0.35 16.30
C MET A 264 3.30 -0.11 14.85
N THR A 265 3.09 -1.39 14.60
CA THR A 265 2.75 -1.87 13.26
C THR A 265 1.23 -2.05 13.15
N SER A 266 0.68 -1.78 11.98
CA SER A 266 -0.73 -2.06 11.66
C SER A 266 -0.78 -3.23 10.67
N VAL A 267 -1.36 -4.34 11.11
CA VAL A 267 -1.61 -5.49 10.24
C VAL A 267 -2.92 -5.26 9.52
N ASN A 268 -2.82 -4.95 8.24
CA ASN A 268 -3.96 -4.74 7.36
C ASN A 268 -4.45 -6.10 6.81
N GLY A 269 -5.72 -6.20 6.46
CA GLY A 269 -6.29 -7.36 5.79
C GLY A 269 -5.91 -7.42 4.31
N ALA A 270 -6.29 -8.49 3.62
CA ALA A 270 -6.00 -8.66 2.21
C ALA A 270 -6.62 -7.56 1.33
N ALA A 271 -5.88 -7.12 0.33
CA ALA A 271 -6.33 -6.18 -0.68
C ALA A 271 -5.64 -6.43 -2.03
N VAL A 272 -6.29 -6.02 -3.11
CA VAL A 272 -5.65 -5.99 -4.43
C VAL A 272 -4.77 -4.74 -4.50
N THR A 273 -3.46 -4.95 -4.63
CA THR A 273 -2.45 -3.90 -4.75
C THR A 273 -1.46 -4.25 -5.85
N GLN A 274 -0.65 -3.29 -6.28
CA GLN A 274 0.43 -3.59 -7.24
C GLN A 274 1.42 -4.61 -6.68
N ALA A 275 1.69 -4.60 -5.38
CA ALA A 275 2.56 -5.58 -4.73
C ALA A 275 1.92 -6.98 -4.72
N SER A 276 0.63 -7.10 -4.42
CA SER A 276 -0.05 -8.40 -4.36
C SER A 276 -0.11 -9.11 -5.71
N SER A 277 -0.15 -8.38 -6.81
CA SER A 277 -0.14 -8.97 -8.16
C SER A 277 1.18 -9.67 -8.52
N ALA A 278 2.28 -9.35 -7.82
CA ALA A 278 3.59 -9.95 -8.04
C ALA A 278 3.85 -11.19 -7.16
N ILE A 279 2.99 -11.48 -6.19
CA ILE A 279 3.22 -12.55 -5.20
C ILE A 279 2.43 -13.79 -5.61
N PRO A 280 3.12 -14.93 -5.86
CA PRO A 280 2.45 -16.18 -6.22
C PRO A 280 1.38 -16.60 -5.19
N GLY A 281 0.25 -17.07 -5.68
CA GLY A 281 -0.86 -17.55 -4.86
C GLY A 281 -1.80 -16.45 -4.32
N ILE A 282 -1.35 -15.21 -4.17
CA ILE A 282 -2.16 -14.13 -3.59
C ILE A 282 -3.38 -13.83 -4.46
N GLY A 283 -3.24 -13.75 -5.76
CA GLY A 283 -4.38 -13.49 -6.65
C GLY A 283 -5.48 -14.52 -6.49
N LEU A 284 -5.13 -15.80 -6.39
CA LEU A 284 -6.08 -16.87 -6.13
C LEU A 284 -6.71 -16.75 -4.73
N TYR A 285 -5.88 -16.53 -3.70
CA TYR A 285 -6.33 -16.38 -2.33
C TYR A 285 -7.35 -15.24 -2.17
N VAL A 286 -7.01 -14.05 -2.69
CA VAL A 286 -7.87 -12.86 -2.60
C VAL A 286 -9.17 -13.04 -3.40
N SER A 287 -9.10 -13.69 -4.56
CA SER A 287 -10.30 -14.01 -5.38
C SER A 287 -11.25 -14.97 -4.66
N ILE A 288 -10.71 -15.96 -3.95
CA ILE A 288 -11.50 -16.88 -3.13
C ILE A 288 -12.06 -16.16 -1.90
N LEU A 289 -11.23 -15.40 -1.19
CA LEU A 289 -11.63 -14.66 0.00
C LEU A 289 -12.77 -13.69 -0.32
N HIS A 290 -12.68 -12.96 -1.44
CA HIS A 290 -13.75 -12.07 -1.90
C HIS A 290 -15.06 -12.82 -2.10
N LYS A 291 -15.01 -13.98 -2.74
CA LYS A 291 -16.20 -14.81 -2.99
C LYS A 291 -16.83 -15.38 -1.72
N VAL A 292 -16.00 -15.70 -0.72
CA VAL A 292 -16.43 -16.32 0.54
C VAL A 292 -17.04 -15.31 1.50
N SER A 293 -16.40 -14.14 1.67
CA SER A 293 -16.75 -13.20 2.74
C SER A 293 -16.85 -11.74 2.30
N GLY A 294 -16.53 -11.44 1.04
CA GLY A 294 -16.22 -10.06 0.64
C GLY A 294 -14.88 -9.61 1.22
N LEU A 295 -14.51 -8.37 0.91
CA LEU A 295 -13.31 -7.74 1.47
C LEU A 295 -13.69 -6.42 2.13
N GLN A 296 -13.05 -6.11 3.25
CA GLN A 296 -13.00 -4.73 3.70
C GLN A 296 -12.08 -3.93 2.78
N THR A 297 -12.55 -2.79 2.29
CA THR A 297 -11.75 -1.97 1.40
C THR A 297 -10.53 -1.37 2.13
N PRO A 298 -9.47 -0.99 1.41
CA PRO A 298 -8.37 -0.25 2.03
C PRO A 298 -8.81 1.05 2.73
N VAL A 299 -9.90 1.67 2.26
CA VAL A 299 -10.48 2.88 2.87
C VAL A 299 -11.13 2.55 4.20
N GLU A 300 -11.98 1.51 4.27
CA GLU A 300 -12.62 1.06 5.52
C GLU A 300 -11.58 0.72 6.59
N GLN A 301 -10.52 -0.02 6.22
CA GLN A 301 -9.43 -0.33 7.12
C GLN A 301 -8.65 0.93 7.56
N SER A 302 -8.44 1.88 6.65
CA SER A 302 -7.77 3.15 6.96
C SER A 302 -8.62 4.04 7.85
N ILE A 303 -9.94 4.03 7.71
CA ILE A 303 -10.87 4.68 8.64
C ILE A 303 -10.71 4.07 10.04
N ALA A 304 -10.73 2.74 10.15
CA ALA A 304 -10.55 2.06 11.43
C ALA A 304 -9.18 2.36 12.07
N LEU A 305 -8.12 2.51 11.26
CA LEU A 305 -6.82 2.95 11.74
C LEU A 305 -6.87 4.38 12.29
N TRP A 306 -7.46 5.32 11.54
CA TRP A 306 -7.57 6.70 11.98
C TRP A 306 -8.45 6.85 13.22
N ASP A 307 -9.56 6.12 13.32
CA ASP A 307 -10.43 6.12 14.52
C ASP A 307 -9.62 5.71 15.77
N GLN A 308 -8.71 4.76 15.65
CA GLN A 308 -7.80 4.34 16.72
C GLN A 308 -6.71 5.40 17.01
N LEU A 309 -6.07 5.97 15.99
CA LEU A 309 -5.00 6.95 16.16
C LEU A 309 -5.52 8.29 16.75
N THR A 310 -6.76 8.65 16.47
CA THR A 310 -7.39 9.87 16.99
C THR A 310 -8.08 9.68 18.36
N GLY A 311 -8.20 8.43 18.82
CA GLY A 311 -8.85 8.07 20.07
C GLY A 311 -10.39 7.99 19.99
N GLU A 312 -10.95 8.00 18.78
CA GLU A 312 -12.39 7.75 18.55
C GLU A 312 -12.77 6.29 18.85
N SER A 313 -11.83 5.38 18.70
CA SER A 313 -11.92 4.00 19.16
C SER A 313 -10.69 3.59 19.96
N PRO A 314 -10.80 2.62 20.88
CA PRO A 314 -9.62 2.07 21.56
C PRO A 314 -8.69 1.38 20.56
N LEU A 315 -7.39 1.35 20.87
CA LEU A 315 -6.41 0.57 20.12
C LEU A 315 -6.75 -0.93 20.21
N ASP A 316 -6.95 -1.57 19.06
CA ASP A 316 -7.12 -3.03 18.96
C ASP A 316 -5.74 -3.68 18.74
N LEU A 317 -5.04 -3.90 19.85
CA LEU A 317 -3.71 -4.51 19.85
C LEU A 317 -3.79 -6.02 20.09
N ASP A 318 -2.90 -6.76 19.43
CA ASP A 318 -2.62 -8.15 19.79
C ASP A 318 -1.52 -8.25 20.87
N ASP A 319 -1.19 -9.49 21.25
CA ASP A 319 -0.19 -9.76 22.29
C ASP A 319 1.23 -9.28 21.92
N GLU A 320 1.50 -9.07 20.63
CA GLU A 320 2.76 -8.52 20.11
C GLU A 320 2.72 -6.98 19.96
N GLY A 321 1.63 -6.33 20.36
CA GLY A 321 1.48 -4.88 20.31
C GLY A 321 1.18 -4.32 18.92
N ARG A 322 0.66 -5.13 18.01
CA ARG A 322 0.30 -4.73 16.64
C ARG A 322 -1.18 -4.37 16.55
N ILE A 323 -1.52 -3.30 15.86
CA ILE A 323 -2.92 -2.98 15.49
C ILE A 323 -3.41 -4.06 14.52
N ARG A 324 -4.61 -4.61 14.77
CA ARG A 324 -5.18 -5.71 13.98
C ARG A 324 -6.41 -5.25 13.20
N LEU A 325 -6.20 -4.91 11.92
CA LEU A 325 -7.27 -4.58 10.98
C LEU A 325 -7.69 -5.78 10.09
N ASP A 326 -6.99 -6.89 10.22
CA ASP A 326 -7.16 -8.14 9.46
C ASP A 326 -8.03 -9.20 10.14
N ARG A 327 -8.60 -8.92 11.32
CA ARG A 327 -9.34 -9.93 12.10
C ARG A 327 -10.52 -10.53 11.34
N TRP A 328 -11.19 -9.73 10.49
CA TRP A 328 -12.30 -10.18 9.66
C TRP A 328 -11.89 -11.28 8.66
N GLU A 329 -10.69 -11.19 8.13
CA GLU A 329 -10.10 -12.15 7.20
C GLU A 329 -9.76 -13.47 7.89
N LEU A 330 -9.28 -13.41 9.13
CA LEU A 330 -8.65 -14.53 9.83
C LEU A 330 -9.59 -15.27 10.81
N THR A 331 -10.90 -15.06 10.73
CA THR A 331 -11.85 -15.85 11.52
C THR A 331 -11.86 -17.31 11.06
N ASP A 332 -12.08 -18.24 11.99
CA ASP A 332 -12.08 -19.70 11.72
C ASP A 332 -13.04 -20.07 10.60
N ASP A 333 -14.24 -19.48 10.60
CA ASP A 333 -15.28 -19.75 9.61
C ASP A 333 -14.84 -19.29 8.20
N VAL A 334 -14.27 -18.09 8.08
CA VAL A 334 -13.76 -17.55 6.82
C VAL A 334 -12.60 -18.40 6.32
N GLN A 335 -11.60 -18.68 7.17
CA GLN A 335 -10.45 -19.45 6.76
C GLN A 335 -10.76 -20.92 6.43
N SER A 336 -11.72 -21.53 7.11
CA SER A 336 -12.21 -22.89 6.79
C SER A 336 -12.87 -22.91 5.41
N ALA A 337 -13.73 -21.93 5.13
CA ALA A 337 -14.39 -21.82 3.83
C ALA A 337 -13.39 -21.54 2.70
N VAL A 338 -12.44 -20.60 2.92
CA VAL A 338 -11.37 -20.30 1.96
C VAL A 338 -10.52 -21.53 1.66
N ARG A 339 -10.14 -22.31 2.68
CA ARG A 339 -9.35 -23.54 2.51
C ARG A 339 -10.11 -24.57 1.68
N THR A 340 -11.40 -24.77 1.94
CA THR A 340 -12.24 -25.68 1.17
C THR A 340 -12.28 -25.30 -0.31
N GLN A 341 -12.46 -24.03 -0.61
CA GLN A 341 -12.46 -23.54 -2.00
C GLN A 341 -11.07 -23.65 -2.64
N TRP A 342 -10.01 -23.35 -1.90
CA TRP A 342 -8.63 -23.48 -2.35
C TRP A 342 -8.28 -24.92 -2.74
N GLU A 343 -8.66 -25.90 -1.93
CA GLU A 343 -8.42 -27.31 -2.19
C GLU A 343 -9.16 -27.79 -3.45
N SER A 344 -10.40 -27.34 -3.65
CA SER A 344 -11.23 -27.68 -4.79
C SER A 344 -10.90 -26.90 -6.07
N ALA A 345 -10.01 -25.90 -6.01
CA ALA A 345 -9.62 -25.13 -7.17
C ALA A 345 -8.81 -25.96 -8.17
N THR A 346 -9.33 -26.09 -9.38
CA THR A 346 -8.73 -26.76 -10.54
C THR A 346 -8.90 -25.86 -11.78
N PRO A 347 -8.23 -26.12 -12.89
CA PRO A 347 -8.46 -25.37 -14.14
C PRO A 347 -9.92 -25.35 -14.61
N THR A 348 -10.69 -26.36 -14.25
CA THR A 348 -12.11 -26.48 -14.65
C THR A 348 -13.08 -25.87 -13.63
N THR A 349 -12.70 -25.75 -12.36
CA THR A 349 -13.57 -25.26 -11.28
C THR A 349 -13.22 -23.83 -10.85
N ILE A 350 -12.15 -23.23 -11.36
CA ILE A 350 -11.64 -21.95 -10.89
C ILE A 350 -12.70 -20.84 -10.91
N GLY A 351 -13.53 -20.75 -11.92
CA GLY A 351 -14.62 -19.78 -12.02
C GLY A 351 -15.77 -20.04 -11.02
N GLU A 352 -15.89 -21.27 -10.51
CA GLU A 352 -16.90 -21.63 -9.52
C GLU A 352 -16.44 -21.33 -8.09
N VAL A 353 -15.12 -21.47 -7.81
CA VAL A 353 -14.57 -21.39 -6.45
C VAL A 353 -13.97 -20.03 -6.13
N ALA A 354 -13.64 -19.22 -7.13
CA ALA A 354 -12.99 -17.91 -6.97
C ALA A 354 -13.71 -16.84 -7.82
N ASP A 355 -13.69 -15.60 -7.36
CA ASP A 355 -14.20 -14.45 -8.13
C ASP A 355 -13.07 -13.85 -8.98
N THR A 356 -12.68 -14.59 -10.01
CA THR A 356 -11.55 -14.24 -10.88
C THR A 356 -11.83 -13.00 -11.74
N ALA A 357 -13.09 -12.82 -12.16
CA ALA A 357 -13.49 -11.67 -12.97
C ALA A 357 -13.38 -10.36 -12.17
N TRP A 358 -13.86 -10.36 -10.93
CA TRP A 358 -13.68 -9.25 -10.01
C TRP A 358 -12.20 -8.95 -9.75
N PHE A 359 -11.40 -9.97 -9.44
CA PHE A 359 -9.97 -9.78 -9.17
C PHE A 359 -9.24 -9.15 -10.36
N PHE A 360 -9.52 -9.60 -11.58
CA PHE A 360 -8.93 -9.03 -12.78
C PHE A 360 -9.38 -7.59 -13.02
N SER A 361 -10.65 -7.28 -12.79
CA SER A 361 -11.16 -5.91 -12.85
C SER A 361 -10.47 -5.02 -11.82
N GLU A 362 -10.30 -5.47 -10.58
CA GLU A 362 -9.57 -4.71 -9.55
C GLU A 362 -8.09 -4.49 -9.92
N VAL A 363 -7.43 -5.49 -10.51
CA VAL A 363 -6.05 -5.29 -11.02
C VAL A 363 -6.03 -4.20 -12.12
N ARG A 364 -6.99 -4.20 -13.05
CA ARG A 364 -7.10 -3.17 -14.09
C ARG A 364 -7.41 -1.80 -13.48
N ARG A 365 -8.24 -1.77 -12.45
CA ARG A 365 -8.59 -0.58 -11.67
C ARG A 365 -7.36 0.05 -10.99
N LEU A 366 -6.34 -0.74 -10.61
CA LEU A 366 -5.06 -0.20 -10.13
C LEU A 366 -4.36 0.73 -11.14
N TYR A 367 -4.66 0.57 -12.41
CA TYR A 367 -4.12 1.38 -13.49
C TYR A 367 -5.16 2.36 -14.08
N GLY A 368 -6.33 2.50 -13.44
CA GLY A 368 -7.41 3.38 -13.84
C GLY A 368 -8.26 2.84 -14.99
N PHE A 369 -8.21 1.54 -15.28
CA PHE A 369 -9.10 0.88 -16.23
C PHE A 369 -10.27 0.20 -15.52
N ASP A 370 -11.34 -0.12 -16.23
CA ASP A 370 -12.56 -0.75 -15.72
C ASP A 370 -13.24 0.04 -14.57
N VAL A 371 -13.03 1.35 -14.53
CA VAL A 371 -13.64 2.23 -13.51
C VAL A 371 -15.00 2.73 -14.05
N PRO A 372 -16.10 2.52 -13.33
CA PRO A 372 -17.42 2.94 -13.77
C PRO A 372 -17.52 4.44 -14.05
N GLY A 373 -18.19 4.78 -15.15
CA GLY A 373 -18.42 6.17 -15.55
C GLY A 373 -17.25 6.86 -16.26
N VAL A 374 -16.21 6.11 -16.61
CA VAL A 374 -15.08 6.59 -17.42
C VAL A 374 -15.29 6.19 -18.88
N ASP A 375 -15.20 7.14 -19.80
CA ASP A 375 -15.24 6.90 -21.23
C ASP A 375 -13.83 6.58 -21.76
N TYR A 376 -13.56 5.32 -22.03
CA TYR A 376 -12.26 4.84 -22.51
C TYR A 376 -12.04 5.02 -24.03
N GLU A 377 -13.07 5.48 -24.75
CA GLU A 377 -12.96 5.84 -26.17
C GLU A 377 -12.65 7.34 -26.36
N ALA A 378 -12.83 8.14 -25.33
CA ALA A 378 -12.52 9.56 -25.36
C ALA A 378 -11.01 9.82 -25.24
N GLU A 379 -10.55 10.90 -25.87
CA GLU A 379 -9.23 11.46 -25.62
C GLU A 379 -9.16 12.02 -24.19
N THR A 380 -8.05 11.78 -23.51
CA THR A 380 -7.81 12.26 -22.15
C THR A 380 -6.45 12.94 -22.06
N GLU A 381 -6.37 13.99 -21.26
CA GLU A 381 -5.12 14.69 -20.95
C GLU A 381 -4.15 13.75 -20.23
N VAL A 382 -2.98 13.49 -20.81
CA VAL A 382 -1.97 12.60 -20.22
C VAL A 382 -0.82 13.36 -19.55
N ASP A 383 -0.62 14.64 -19.89
CA ASP A 383 0.46 15.50 -19.38
C ASP A 383 0.02 16.24 -18.11
N VAL A 384 -0.66 15.51 -17.19
CA VAL A 384 -1.05 16.06 -15.89
C VAL A 384 0.22 16.39 -15.10
N GLU A 385 0.31 17.64 -14.63
CA GLU A 385 1.45 18.07 -13.82
C GLU A 385 1.41 17.46 -12.42
N TRP A 386 2.59 17.24 -11.84
CA TRP A 386 2.69 16.92 -10.42
C TRP A 386 2.17 18.10 -9.61
N PRO A 387 1.35 17.88 -8.55
CA PRO A 387 0.79 18.98 -7.79
C PRO A 387 1.90 19.84 -7.17
N ASN A 388 1.78 21.14 -7.34
CA ASN A 388 2.69 22.10 -6.73
C ASN A 388 2.64 22.00 -5.20
N ARG A 389 3.76 22.31 -4.57
CA ARG A 389 3.96 22.30 -3.11
C ARG A 389 3.21 23.43 -2.42
#